data_18160ed8706ee6855e7f3dc1ef033494
#
_entry.id   18160ed8706ee6855e7f3dc1ef033494
#
_cell.length_a   1.000
_cell.length_b   1.000
_cell.length_c   1.000
_cell.angle_alpha   90.00
_cell.angle_beta   90.00
_cell.angle_gamma   90.00
#
_symmetry.space_group_name_H-M   'P 1'
#
loop_
_entity.id
_entity.type
_entity.pdbx_description
1 polymer ?
#
loop_
_entity_poly.entity_id
_entity_poly.type
_entity_poly.pdbx_seq_one_letter_code
_entity_poly.pdbx_strand_id
1 'polypeptide(L)'
;MFAIGKLPPEILEKIVMEPMQASRVKREDVILRPKTGEDCSAVDLGGEYCILSTDPITGAAKDVGYLAVQINCNDIYSSGAEPMGVLLTVLLPPESEEALLEEMMSGAIRAAEERNIEILGGHTEVTDAVVKPVISAAVIGKTRNRKILSTGGAKAGQDVIMTKWAGTEGTAILAKEWEEGLRQYLTEEELQNAQAMKAYLSVGKESEIAFAYGATAMHDATEGGVLGAVWEVAECSGLGVDVFVEKIPVKEETKKICKAMGIDYLGLISSGTMIIAAENGEKLAERLQEEGIAAAVIGKVTESGRYMLVNDMRLPLAQPKSDALYEAKL
;
A
#
# COMPACT_ATOMS: atom_id res chain seq x y z
N MET A 1 -22.23 -10.86 10.06
CA MET A 1 -21.19 -10.03 10.71
C MET A 1 -20.00 -9.98 9.80
N PHE A 2 -19.34 -8.83 9.68
CA PHE A 2 -18.12 -8.70 8.90
C PHE A 2 -16.90 -9.10 9.74
N ALA A 3 -15.88 -9.65 9.07
CA ALA A 3 -14.57 -9.87 9.67
C ALA A 3 -13.79 -8.54 9.77
N ILE A 4 -12.74 -8.53 10.59
CA ILE A 4 -11.81 -7.40 10.67
C ILE A 4 -11.00 -7.34 9.35
N GLY A 5 -10.74 -6.13 8.84
CA GLY A 5 -10.03 -5.87 7.59
C GLY A 5 -10.90 -5.26 6.50
N LYS A 6 -10.42 -5.28 5.27
CA LYS A 6 -11.17 -4.77 4.10
C LYS A 6 -12.51 -5.50 3.96
N LEU A 7 -13.55 -4.77 3.56
CA LEU A 7 -14.85 -5.39 3.23
C LEU A 7 -14.70 -6.40 2.08
N PRO A 8 -15.48 -7.50 2.10
CA PRO A 8 -15.56 -8.38 0.94
C PRO A 8 -15.95 -7.57 -0.32
N PRO A 9 -15.27 -7.76 -1.46
CA PRO A 9 -15.47 -6.95 -2.65
C PRO A 9 -16.90 -6.92 -3.16
N GLU A 10 -17.59 -8.04 -3.11
CA GLU A 10 -18.99 -8.13 -3.53
C GLU A 10 -19.90 -7.21 -2.68
N ILE A 11 -19.57 -7.06 -1.40
CA ILE A 11 -20.29 -6.18 -0.49
C ILE A 11 -19.90 -4.72 -0.75
N LEU A 12 -18.60 -4.44 -0.90
CA LEU A 12 -18.09 -3.11 -1.24
C LEU A 12 -18.69 -2.63 -2.56
N GLU A 13 -18.66 -3.45 -3.60
CA GLU A 13 -19.22 -3.13 -4.91
C GLU A 13 -20.71 -2.81 -4.80
N LYS A 14 -21.49 -3.75 -4.28
CA LYS A 14 -22.95 -3.66 -4.22
C LYS A 14 -23.47 -2.51 -3.33
N ILE A 15 -22.82 -2.25 -2.17
CA ILE A 15 -23.36 -1.32 -1.15
C ILE A 15 -22.70 0.05 -1.23
N VAL A 16 -21.46 0.13 -1.71
CA VAL A 16 -20.71 1.38 -1.75
C VAL A 16 -20.51 1.85 -3.19
N MET A 17 -19.85 1.05 -4.04
CA MET A 17 -19.44 1.52 -5.37
C MET A 17 -20.59 1.69 -6.35
N GLU A 18 -21.47 0.69 -6.51
CA GLU A 18 -22.63 0.80 -7.42
C GLU A 18 -23.56 1.99 -7.07
N PRO A 19 -23.94 2.23 -5.79
CA PRO A 19 -24.74 3.40 -5.44
C PRO A 19 -24.03 4.74 -5.71
N MET A 20 -22.72 4.83 -5.45
CA MET A 20 -21.93 6.01 -5.79
C MET A 20 -21.86 6.23 -7.30
N GLN A 21 -21.68 5.18 -8.08
CA GLN A 21 -21.66 5.21 -9.54
C GLN A 21 -23.04 5.53 -10.13
N ALA A 22 -24.12 5.13 -9.47
CA ALA A 22 -25.50 5.41 -9.87
C ALA A 22 -25.97 6.84 -9.51
N SER A 23 -25.20 7.59 -8.73
CA SER A 23 -25.51 9.00 -8.38
C SER A 23 -25.76 9.83 -9.64
N ARG A 24 -26.81 10.63 -9.63
CA ARG A 24 -27.17 11.54 -10.74
C ARG A 24 -26.21 12.72 -10.87
N VAL A 25 -25.46 13.04 -9.80
CA VAL A 25 -24.48 14.12 -9.83
C VAL A 25 -23.17 13.57 -10.39
N LYS A 26 -22.82 14.02 -11.60
CA LYS A 26 -21.55 13.72 -12.27
C LYS A 26 -20.93 15.02 -12.75
N ARG A 27 -19.84 15.41 -12.11
CA ARG A 27 -19.11 16.62 -12.49
C ARG A 27 -18.12 16.29 -13.61
N GLU A 28 -17.95 17.18 -14.56
CA GLU A 28 -17.02 17.03 -15.68
C GLU A 28 -15.56 17.18 -15.23
N ASP A 29 -15.34 17.97 -14.17
CA ASP A 29 -14.02 18.20 -13.57
C ASP A 29 -13.52 17.04 -12.69
N VAL A 30 -14.31 16.00 -12.42
CA VAL A 30 -13.84 14.76 -11.77
C VAL A 30 -13.31 13.82 -12.85
N ILE A 31 -12.00 13.69 -12.93
CA ILE A 31 -11.27 12.99 -14.00
C ILE A 31 -11.10 11.50 -13.68
N LEU A 32 -10.72 11.18 -12.44
CA LEU A 32 -10.61 9.80 -11.95
C LEU A 32 -11.60 9.61 -10.81
N ARG A 33 -12.41 8.55 -10.92
CA ARG A 33 -13.44 8.20 -9.95
C ARG A 33 -13.13 6.92 -9.23
N PRO A 34 -13.64 6.74 -7.99
CA PRO A 34 -13.42 5.52 -7.23
C PRO A 34 -13.99 4.29 -7.96
N LYS A 35 -13.24 3.21 -7.90
CA LYS A 35 -13.62 1.85 -8.29
C LYS A 35 -12.84 0.87 -7.42
N THR A 36 -13.26 -0.39 -7.37
CA THR A 36 -12.55 -1.42 -6.62
C THR A 36 -11.09 -1.50 -7.07
N GLY A 37 -10.15 -1.35 -6.12
CA GLY A 37 -8.70 -1.38 -6.36
C GLY A 37 -8.08 -0.08 -6.90
N GLU A 38 -8.83 1.03 -7.00
CA GLU A 38 -8.27 2.34 -7.34
C GLU A 38 -8.10 3.19 -6.08
N ASP A 39 -6.86 3.52 -5.74
CA ASP A 39 -6.50 4.17 -4.48
C ASP A 39 -6.81 5.68 -4.49
N CYS A 40 -6.83 6.30 -5.67
CA CYS A 40 -6.93 7.74 -5.81
C CYS A 40 -8.18 8.19 -6.54
N SER A 41 -8.56 9.43 -6.26
CA SER A 41 -9.45 10.23 -7.10
C SER A 41 -8.70 11.43 -7.67
N ALA A 42 -9.17 11.96 -8.83
CA ALA A 42 -8.55 13.12 -9.45
C ALA A 42 -9.57 14.14 -9.89
N VAL A 43 -9.26 15.43 -9.64
CA VAL A 43 -10.09 16.57 -10.00
C VAL A 43 -9.28 17.57 -10.81
N ASP A 44 -9.87 18.04 -11.91
CA ASP A 44 -9.33 19.14 -12.73
C ASP A 44 -9.74 20.48 -12.14
N LEU A 45 -8.78 21.24 -11.63
CA LEU A 45 -8.97 22.58 -11.10
C LEU A 45 -8.50 23.69 -12.07
N GLY A 46 -8.28 23.34 -13.35
CA GLY A 46 -7.85 24.27 -14.40
C GLY A 46 -6.34 24.39 -14.58
N GLY A 47 -5.55 23.61 -13.81
CA GLY A 47 -4.10 23.50 -13.91
C GLY A 47 -3.65 22.04 -14.01
N GLU A 48 -2.65 21.65 -13.22
CA GLU A 48 -2.38 20.25 -12.95
C GLU A 48 -3.59 19.61 -12.24
N TYR A 49 -3.82 18.32 -12.43
CA TYR A 49 -4.88 17.62 -11.72
C TYR A 49 -4.57 17.52 -10.23
N CYS A 50 -5.56 17.79 -9.40
CA CYS A 50 -5.52 17.52 -7.98
C CYS A 50 -5.82 16.04 -7.74
N ILE A 51 -4.91 15.34 -7.10
CA ILE A 51 -5.02 13.93 -6.73
C ILE A 51 -5.34 13.85 -5.23
N LEU A 52 -6.25 12.97 -4.87
CA LEU A 52 -6.79 12.84 -3.51
C LEU A 52 -6.81 11.36 -3.13
N SER A 53 -6.33 11.04 -1.94
CA SER A 53 -6.50 9.75 -1.29
C SER A 53 -6.77 9.93 0.20
N THR A 54 -7.38 8.92 0.84
CA THR A 54 -7.61 8.93 2.29
C THR A 54 -7.73 7.52 2.84
N ASP A 55 -6.86 7.20 3.81
CA ASP A 55 -6.91 5.95 4.55
C ASP A 55 -6.69 6.16 6.06
N PRO A 56 -7.36 5.35 6.90
CA PRO A 56 -7.08 5.29 8.32
C PRO A 56 -5.98 4.27 8.61
N ILE A 57 -5.19 4.50 9.65
CA ILE A 57 -4.30 3.49 10.22
C ILE A 57 -4.99 2.80 11.40
N THR A 58 -5.26 1.52 11.23
CA THR A 58 -5.97 0.68 12.21
C THR A 58 -5.19 -0.58 12.61
N GLY A 59 -4.22 -1.01 11.80
CA GLY A 59 -3.44 -2.25 11.99
C GLY A 59 -2.27 -2.13 12.95
N ALA A 60 -1.72 -0.93 13.17
CA ALA A 60 -0.58 -0.70 14.04
C ALA A 60 -0.98 -0.06 15.37
N ALA A 61 -0.27 -0.41 16.46
CA ALA A 61 -0.41 0.23 17.77
C ALA A 61 0.70 1.26 18.06
N LYS A 62 1.81 1.17 17.34
CA LYS A 62 2.99 2.05 17.46
C LYS A 62 3.29 2.74 16.13
N ASP A 63 3.98 3.88 16.18
CA ASP A 63 4.36 4.68 14.99
C ASP A 63 3.15 5.13 14.12
N VAL A 64 1.93 5.15 14.67
CA VAL A 64 0.66 5.35 13.94
C VAL A 64 0.65 6.66 13.14
N GLY A 65 1.17 7.75 13.73
CA GLY A 65 1.26 9.04 13.04
C GLY A 65 2.21 9.02 11.85
N TYR A 66 3.37 8.38 11.99
CA TYR A 66 4.34 8.21 10.91
C TYR A 66 3.74 7.39 9.75
N LEU A 67 3.11 6.27 10.07
CA LEU A 67 2.48 5.39 9.09
C LEU A 67 1.34 6.11 8.35
N ALA A 68 0.51 6.88 9.05
CA ALA A 68 -0.63 7.58 8.43
C ALA A 68 -0.19 8.51 7.31
N VAL A 69 0.85 9.29 7.51
CA VAL A 69 1.37 10.18 6.47
C VAL A 69 2.08 9.39 5.37
N GLN A 70 2.90 8.41 5.74
CA GLN A 70 3.74 7.66 4.81
C GLN A 70 2.93 6.83 3.83
N ILE A 71 1.92 6.09 4.33
CA ILE A 71 1.09 5.18 3.52
C ILE A 71 0.19 5.98 2.60
N ASN A 72 -0.51 6.99 3.10
CA ASN A 72 -1.37 7.83 2.25
C ASN A 72 -0.58 8.62 1.17
N CYS A 73 0.71 8.93 1.41
CA CYS A 73 1.57 9.47 0.35
C CYS A 73 1.87 8.43 -0.74
N ASN A 74 1.94 7.14 -0.40
CA ASN A 74 2.19 6.09 -1.38
C ASN A 74 1.05 5.99 -2.39
N ASP A 75 -0.21 6.16 -1.99
CA ASP A 75 -1.34 6.20 -2.92
C ASP A 75 -1.15 7.30 -3.97
N ILE A 76 -0.77 8.50 -3.53
CA ILE A 76 -0.49 9.61 -4.45
C ILE A 76 0.67 9.26 -5.39
N TYR A 77 1.76 8.68 -4.86
CA TYR A 77 2.89 8.24 -5.67
C TYR A 77 2.47 7.14 -6.67
N SER A 78 1.58 6.21 -6.30
CA SER A 78 1.10 5.15 -7.21
C SER A 78 0.35 5.70 -8.41
N SER A 79 -0.24 6.89 -8.30
CA SER A 79 -0.84 7.60 -9.44
C SER A 79 0.19 8.33 -10.33
N GLY A 80 1.47 8.30 -10.01
CA GLY A 80 2.53 9.08 -10.69
C GLY A 80 2.56 10.56 -10.31
N ALA A 81 1.77 10.94 -9.31
CA ALA A 81 1.65 12.31 -8.82
C ALA A 81 2.66 12.60 -7.68
N GLU A 82 2.73 13.87 -7.31
CA GLU A 82 3.56 14.38 -6.21
C GLU A 82 2.65 14.79 -5.05
N PRO A 83 2.77 14.19 -3.84
CA PRO A 83 2.03 14.66 -2.67
C PRO A 83 2.49 16.08 -2.28
N MET A 84 1.57 16.90 -1.82
CA MET A 84 1.83 18.29 -1.42
C MET A 84 1.51 18.55 0.04
N GLY A 85 0.48 17.91 0.55
CA GLY A 85 0.04 18.16 1.92
C GLY A 85 -0.98 17.15 2.41
N VAL A 86 -1.20 17.14 3.72
CA VAL A 86 -2.06 16.17 4.40
C VAL A 86 -2.96 16.85 5.42
N LEU A 87 -4.21 16.42 5.48
CA LEU A 87 -5.17 16.70 6.55
C LEU A 87 -5.24 15.47 7.46
N LEU A 88 -5.17 15.66 8.79
CA LEU A 88 -5.17 14.59 9.76
C LEU A 88 -6.43 14.64 10.64
N THR A 89 -7.15 13.53 10.75
CA THR A 89 -8.20 13.34 11.76
C THR A 89 -7.67 12.37 12.81
N VAL A 90 -7.53 12.85 14.06
CA VAL A 90 -7.02 12.09 15.21
C VAL A 90 -8.15 11.88 16.20
N LEU A 91 -8.51 10.62 16.44
CA LEU A 91 -9.53 10.21 17.41
C LEU A 91 -8.85 9.44 18.54
N LEU A 92 -8.99 9.94 19.76
CA LEU A 92 -8.39 9.38 20.96
C LEU A 92 -9.49 8.82 21.88
N PRO A 93 -9.34 7.60 22.45
CA PRO A 93 -10.23 7.14 23.51
C PRO A 93 -10.06 7.99 24.77
N PRO A 94 -11.09 8.05 25.67
CA PRO A 94 -11.11 8.94 26.82
C PRO A 94 -9.95 8.80 27.82
N GLU A 95 -9.29 7.63 27.86
CA GLU A 95 -8.19 7.32 28.79
C GLU A 95 -6.81 7.61 28.18
N SER A 96 -6.75 8.29 27.03
CA SER A 96 -5.49 8.62 26.35
C SER A 96 -4.69 9.66 27.13
N GLU A 97 -3.38 9.46 27.22
CA GLU A 97 -2.43 10.39 27.83
C GLU A 97 -1.88 11.37 26.77
N GLU A 98 -1.48 12.57 27.21
CA GLU A 98 -0.85 13.59 26.34
C GLU A 98 0.37 13.04 25.60
N ALA A 99 1.19 12.21 26.26
CA ALA A 99 2.37 11.58 25.67
C ALA A 99 2.07 10.74 24.41
N LEU A 100 0.90 10.08 24.36
CA LEU A 100 0.47 9.34 23.20
C LEU A 100 0.19 10.29 22.02
N LEU A 101 -0.52 11.37 22.25
CA LEU A 101 -0.77 12.38 21.22
C LEU A 101 0.53 13.04 20.74
N GLU A 102 1.46 13.33 21.65
CA GLU A 102 2.79 13.86 21.30
C GLU A 102 3.57 12.88 20.42
N GLU A 103 3.56 11.57 20.73
CA GLU A 103 4.20 10.53 19.92
C GLU A 103 3.58 10.48 18.52
N MET A 104 2.25 10.44 18.43
CA MET A 104 1.52 10.40 17.15
C MET A 104 1.83 11.61 16.28
N MET A 105 1.74 12.81 16.84
CA MET A 105 2.00 14.05 16.10
C MET A 105 3.47 14.22 15.70
N SER A 106 4.41 13.86 16.60
CA SER A 106 5.84 13.87 16.27
C SER A 106 6.17 12.90 15.13
N GLY A 107 5.53 11.73 15.11
CA GLY A 107 5.65 10.78 14.02
C GLY A 107 5.11 11.33 12.70
N ALA A 108 3.94 11.94 12.73
CA ALA A 108 3.32 12.54 11.54
C ALA A 108 4.15 13.71 10.99
N ILE A 109 4.63 14.59 11.85
CA ILE A 109 5.49 15.74 11.47
C ILE A 109 6.78 15.23 10.82
N ARG A 110 7.46 14.25 11.43
CA ARG A 110 8.68 13.66 10.86
C ARG A 110 8.43 13.08 9.48
N ALA A 111 7.35 12.31 9.29
CA ALA A 111 7.02 11.74 7.99
C ALA A 111 6.72 12.83 6.94
N ALA A 112 6.03 13.89 7.33
CA ALA A 112 5.74 15.02 6.44
C ALA A 112 7.04 15.76 6.02
N GLU A 113 7.95 16.00 6.98
CA GLU A 113 9.26 16.59 6.69
C GLU A 113 10.09 15.72 5.75
N GLU A 114 10.16 14.40 5.99
CA GLU A 114 10.87 13.46 5.12
C GLU A 114 10.32 13.41 3.69
N ARG A 115 9.02 13.67 3.52
CA ARG A 115 8.34 13.70 2.21
C ARG A 115 8.27 15.09 1.59
N ASN A 116 8.75 16.11 2.29
CA ASN A 116 8.67 17.52 1.89
C ASN A 116 7.22 17.94 1.58
N ILE A 117 6.29 17.55 2.45
CA ILE A 117 4.88 17.93 2.40
C ILE A 117 4.48 18.69 3.66
N GLU A 118 3.38 19.44 3.59
CA GLU A 118 2.89 20.22 4.72
C GLU A 118 1.68 19.54 5.39
N ILE A 119 1.61 19.57 6.73
CA ILE A 119 0.38 19.25 7.45
C ILE A 119 -0.53 20.47 7.36
N LEU A 120 -1.59 20.37 6.53
CA LEU A 120 -2.49 21.48 6.20
C LEU A 120 -3.50 21.78 7.30
N GLY A 121 -3.64 20.89 8.28
CA GLY A 121 -4.59 20.98 9.38
C GLY A 121 -5.29 19.66 9.62
N GLY A 122 -6.53 19.73 10.12
CA GLY A 122 -7.33 18.54 10.41
C GLY A 122 -8.22 18.73 11.62
N HIS A 123 -8.52 17.62 12.31
CA HIS A 123 -9.36 17.60 13.51
C HIS A 123 -8.75 16.66 14.55
N THR A 124 -8.75 17.05 15.82
CA THR A 124 -8.31 16.19 16.92
C THR A 124 -9.34 16.24 18.03
N GLU A 125 -9.83 15.07 18.44
CA GLU A 125 -10.81 14.99 19.53
C GLU A 125 -10.62 13.76 20.40
N VAL A 126 -11.16 13.80 21.61
CA VAL A 126 -11.34 12.67 22.52
C VAL A 126 -12.79 12.19 22.40
N THR A 127 -12.98 10.90 22.13
CA THR A 127 -14.31 10.32 21.89
C THR A 127 -14.41 8.87 22.39
N ASP A 128 -15.59 8.47 22.85
CA ASP A 128 -15.90 7.10 23.22
C ASP A 128 -16.27 6.21 22.01
N ALA A 129 -16.29 6.77 20.81
CA ALA A 129 -16.52 6.04 19.56
C ALA A 129 -15.37 5.10 19.17
N VAL A 130 -14.18 5.28 19.74
CA VAL A 130 -13.00 4.46 19.48
C VAL A 130 -12.47 3.83 20.76
N VAL A 131 -11.99 2.59 20.68
CA VAL A 131 -11.39 1.84 21.81
C VAL A 131 -9.86 1.87 21.83
N LYS A 132 -9.26 2.34 20.75
CA LYS A 132 -7.83 2.61 20.59
C LYS A 132 -7.67 3.86 19.71
N PRO A 133 -6.52 4.54 19.76
CA PRO A 133 -6.27 5.69 18.91
C PRO A 133 -6.44 5.35 17.44
N VAL A 134 -7.07 6.23 16.69
CA VAL A 134 -7.23 6.14 15.24
C VAL A 134 -6.74 7.44 14.63
N ILE A 135 -5.94 7.35 13.59
CA ILE A 135 -5.57 8.48 12.75
C ILE A 135 -5.97 8.18 11.31
N SER A 136 -6.73 9.06 10.71
CA SER A 136 -7.03 9.04 9.28
C SER A 136 -6.37 10.23 8.62
N ALA A 137 -5.69 9.98 7.51
CA ALA A 137 -5.05 11.01 6.73
C ALA A 137 -5.77 11.19 5.40
N ALA A 138 -5.92 12.43 4.95
CA ALA A 138 -6.33 12.73 3.60
C ALA A 138 -5.21 13.51 2.92
N VAL A 139 -4.56 12.88 1.93
CA VAL A 139 -3.43 13.48 1.21
C VAL A 139 -3.90 14.13 -0.08
N ILE A 140 -3.34 15.30 -0.35
CA ILE A 140 -3.55 16.07 -1.56
C ILE A 140 -2.25 16.06 -2.35
N GLY A 141 -2.33 15.69 -3.61
CA GLY A 141 -1.21 15.73 -4.56
C GLY A 141 -1.55 16.46 -5.84
N LYS A 142 -0.56 16.62 -6.69
CA LYS A 142 -0.71 17.18 -8.03
C LYS A 142 -0.05 16.27 -9.07
N THR A 143 -0.62 16.20 -10.26
CA THR A 143 -0.01 15.48 -11.37
C THR A 143 1.26 16.16 -11.85
N ARG A 144 2.04 15.41 -12.63
CA ARG A 144 3.14 15.92 -13.47
C ARG A 144 2.65 15.90 -14.92
N ASN A 145 2.59 17.08 -15.55
CA ASN A 145 2.15 17.22 -16.95
C ASN A 145 0.73 16.70 -17.21
N ARG A 146 -0.18 16.86 -16.26
CA ARG A 146 -1.60 16.40 -16.35
C ARG A 146 -1.74 14.92 -16.70
N LYS A 147 -0.75 14.09 -16.38
CA LYS A 147 -0.75 12.65 -16.62
C LYS A 147 -1.01 11.91 -15.29
N ILE A 148 -1.94 10.97 -15.32
CA ILE A 148 -2.30 10.09 -14.21
C ILE A 148 -1.99 8.66 -14.64
N LEU A 149 -1.41 7.87 -13.74
CA LEU A 149 -1.41 6.42 -13.84
C LEU A 149 -2.54 5.90 -12.94
N SER A 150 -3.37 5.03 -13.48
CA SER A 150 -4.41 4.33 -12.74
C SER A 150 -3.91 2.92 -12.44
N THR A 151 -4.32 2.34 -11.34
CA THR A 151 -4.11 0.93 -11.03
C THR A 151 -4.56 0.02 -12.19
N GLY A 152 -5.62 0.42 -12.92
CA GLY A 152 -6.17 -0.28 -14.08
C GLY A 152 -5.55 0.06 -15.43
N GLY A 153 -4.34 0.58 -15.47
CA GLY A 153 -3.68 0.98 -16.71
C GLY A 153 -2.82 -0.11 -17.38
N ALA A 154 -2.74 -1.32 -16.80
CA ALA A 154 -1.94 -2.41 -17.35
C ALA A 154 -2.45 -2.88 -18.72
N LYS A 155 -1.55 -3.46 -19.53
CA LYS A 155 -1.85 -4.01 -20.85
C LYS A 155 -1.37 -5.44 -20.95
N ALA A 156 -2.13 -6.29 -21.65
CA ALA A 156 -1.72 -7.67 -21.89
C ALA A 156 -0.34 -7.74 -22.57
N GLY A 157 0.48 -8.67 -22.12
CA GLY A 157 1.86 -8.83 -22.57
C GLY A 157 2.91 -8.02 -21.82
N GLN A 158 2.51 -7.07 -20.96
CA GLN A 158 3.45 -6.32 -20.11
C GLN A 158 3.99 -7.20 -18.98
N ASP A 159 5.19 -6.85 -18.52
CA ASP A 159 5.79 -7.44 -17.34
C ASP A 159 5.18 -6.81 -16.08
N VAL A 160 5.10 -7.61 -15.03
CA VAL A 160 4.76 -7.18 -13.66
C VAL A 160 6.05 -7.11 -12.87
N ILE A 161 6.42 -5.91 -12.46
CA ILE A 161 7.62 -5.62 -11.68
C ILE A 161 7.20 -5.33 -10.23
N MET A 162 7.95 -5.86 -9.30
CA MET A 162 7.82 -5.57 -7.87
C MET A 162 9.08 -4.86 -7.38
N THR A 163 8.91 -3.84 -6.54
CA THR A 163 10.02 -3.19 -5.85
C THR A 163 10.13 -3.70 -4.41
N LYS A 164 11.34 -3.65 -3.87
CA LYS A 164 11.70 -4.06 -2.50
C LYS A 164 11.26 -5.49 -2.16
N TRP A 165 10.52 -5.71 -1.06
CA TRP A 165 10.33 -7.06 -0.51
C TRP A 165 8.89 -7.27 -0.03
N ALA A 166 8.40 -8.50 -0.15
CA ALA A 166 7.11 -8.90 0.40
C ALA A 166 7.10 -8.76 1.92
N GLY A 167 5.97 -8.29 2.47
CA GLY A 167 5.75 -8.14 3.90
C GLY A 167 6.58 -7.02 4.55
N THR A 168 7.02 -6.00 3.82
CA THR A 168 7.90 -4.94 4.34
C THR A 168 7.31 -4.26 5.59
N GLU A 169 6.09 -3.74 5.51
CA GLU A 169 5.42 -3.10 6.64
C GLU A 169 5.06 -4.09 7.74
N GLY A 170 4.42 -5.20 7.37
CA GLY A 170 3.99 -6.21 8.33
C GLY A 170 5.15 -6.79 9.15
N THR A 171 6.32 -6.99 8.54
CA THR A 171 7.54 -7.41 9.24
C THR A 171 7.95 -6.39 10.29
N ALA A 172 7.96 -5.10 9.95
CA ALA A 172 8.32 -4.03 10.88
C ALA A 172 7.32 -3.93 12.05
N ILE A 173 6.02 -4.03 11.76
CA ILE A 173 4.96 -4.04 12.78
C ILE A 173 5.13 -5.23 13.72
N LEU A 174 5.19 -6.44 13.19
CA LEU A 174 5.28 -7.67 13.99
C LEU A 174 6.55 -7.72 14.82
N ALA A 175 7.70 -7.31 14.24
CA ALA A 175 8.97 -7.22 14.96
C ALA A 175 8.95 -6.21 16.12
N LYS A 176 8.11 -5.17 16.02
CA LYS A 176 7.97 -4.14 17.05
C LYS A 176 6.95 -4.52 18.12
N GLU A 177 5.82 -5.10 17.72
CA GLU A 177 4.73 -5.45 18.64
C GLU A 177 5.00 -6.74 19.42
N TRP A 178 5.67 -7.71 18.79
CA TRP A 178 5.96 -9.02 19.36
C TRP A 178 7.45 -9.22 19.70
N GLU A 179 8.17 -8.13 19.94
CA GLU A 179 9.63 -8.12 20.16
C GLU A 179 10.09 -9.22 21.13
N GLU A 180 9.51 -9.25 22.34
CA GLU A 180 9.90 -10.21 23.39
C GLU A 180 9.65 -11.67 22.95
N GLY A 181 8.51 -11.95 22.32
CA GLY A 181 8.18 -13.29 21.83
C GLY A 181 9.08 -13.75 20.68
N LEU A 182 9.48 -12.82 19.82
CA LEU A 182 10.31 -13.11 18.65
C LEU A 182 11.79 -13.36 18.99
N ARG A 183 12.29 -12.94 20.18
CA ARG A 183 13.66 -13.17 20.64
C ARG A 183 14.06 -14.64 20.72
N GLN A 184 13.11 -15.57 20.76
CA GLN A 184 13.38 -17.01 20.71
C GLN A 184 13.52 -17.58 19.29
N TYR A 185 13.18 -16.80 18.26
CA TYR A 185 13.21 -17.21 16.84
C TYR A 185 14.22 -16.43 16.02
N LEU A 186 14.57 -15.19 16.43
CA LEU A 186 15.48 -14.29 15.76
C LEU A 186 16.63 -13.90 16.68
N THR A 187 17.79 -13.66 16.10
CA THR A 187 18.88 -12.98 16.79
C THR A 187 18.55 -11.52 17.02
N GLU A 188 19.27 -10.85 17.90
CA GLU A 188 19.09 -9.40 18.15
C GLU A 188 19.31 -8.58 16.87
N GLU A 189 20.31 -8.94 16.07
CA GLU A 189 20.60 -8.29 14.79
C GLU A 189 19.43 -8.45 13.79
N GLU A 190 18.89 -9.65 13.64
CA GLU A 190 17.74 -9.93 12.78
C GLU A 190 16.49 -9.19 13.24
N LEU A 191 16.26 -9.09 14.55
CA LEU A 191 15.14 -8.35 15.10
C LEU A 191 15.26 -6.85 14.82
N GLN A 192 16.46 -6.28 15.00
CA GLN A 192 16.74 -4.89 14.66
C GLN A 192 16.59 -4.63 13.15
N ASN A 193 17.08 -5.53 12.29
CA ASN A 193 16.90 -5.44 10.85
C ASN A 193 15.43 -5.48 10.45
N ALA A 194 14.62 -6.35 11.07
CA ALA A 194 13.18 -6.42 10.84
C ALA A 194 12.48 -5.13 11.25
N GLN A 195 12.79 -4.57 12.42
CA GLN A 195 12.24 -3.29 12.89
C GLN A 195 12.68 -2.12 12.01
N ALA A 196 13.90 -2.15 11.46
CA ALA A 196 14.43 -1.13 10.56
C ALA A 196 13.73 -1.13 9.18
N MET A 197 12.96 -2.18 8.82
CA MET A 197 12.24 -2.22 7.55
C MET A 197 11.24 -1.07 7.37
N LYS A 198 10.79 -0.42 8.44
CA LYS A 198 9.99 0.79 8.37
C LYS A 198 10.65 1.95 7.60
N ALA A 199 11.97 1.95 7.46
CA ALA A 199 12.68 2.95 6.66
C ALA A 199 12.42 2.82 5.15
N TYR A 200 11.87 1.69 4.71
CA TYR A 200 11.59 1.38 3.30
C TYR A 200 10.13 1.57 2.88
N LEU A 201 9.31 2.20 3.71
CA LEU A 201 7.86 2.33 3.46
C LEU A 201 7.51 3.28 2.31
N SER A 202 8.36 4.23 1.95
CA SER A 202 8.08 5.14 0.83
C SER A 202 8.29 4.49 -0.52
N VAL A 203 7.39 4.78 -1.47
CA VAL A 203 7.51 4.39 -2.88
C VAL A 203 7.71 5.60 -3.82
N GLY A 204 8.06 6.76 -3.27
CA GLY A 204 8.16 8.00 -4.05
C GLY A 204 9.23 7.96 -5.13
N LYS A 205 10.42 7.41 -4.81
CA LYS A 205 11.52 7.29 -5.77
C LYS A 205 11.22 6.25 -6.85
N GLU A 206 10.61 5.13 -6.49
CA GLU A 206 10.14 4.11 -7.42
C GLU A 206 9.12 4.67 -8.40
N SER A 207 8.15 5.42 -7.89
CA SER A 207 7.13 6.08 -8.70
C SER A 207 7.75 7.01 -9.74
N GLU A 208 8.69 7.86 -9.34
CA GLU A 208 9.34 8.81 -10.23
C GLU A 208 10.08 8.10 -11.37
N ILE A 209 10.84 7.05 -11.06
CA ILE A 209 11.60 6.27 -12.02
C ILE A 209 10.66 5.53 -12.97
N ALA A 210 9.64 4.85 -12.44
CA ALA A 210 8.68 4.08 -13.24
C ALA A 210 7.83 4.98 -14.14
N PHE A 211 7.37 6.12 -13.62
CA PHE A 211 6.63 7.12 -14.39
C PHE A 211 7.47 7.66 -15.56
N ALA A 212 8.73 8.04 -15.30
CA ALA A 212 9.66 8.51 -16.32
C ALA A 212 10.03 7.44 -17.35
N TYR A 213 10.07 6.16 -16.93
CA TYR A 213 10.31 5.01 -17.82
C TYR A 213 9.12 4.76 -18.77
N GLY A 214 7.91 5.11 -18.37
CA GLY A 214 6.71 4.90 -19.15
C GLY A 214 5.85 3.72 -18.65
N ALA A 215 5.89 3.45 -17.35
CA ALA A 215 4.93 2.55 -16.70
C ALA A 215 3.50 2.92 -17.09
N THR A 216 2.63 1.92 -17.18
CA THR A 216 1.23 2.11 -17.56
C THR A 216 0.28 1.96 -16.39
N ALA A 217 0.67 1.19 -15.37
CA ALA A 217 -0.01 1.07 -14.09
C ALA A 217 1.02 1.00 -12.96
N MET A 218 0.66 1.54 -11.81
CA MET A 218 1.38 1.40 -10.55
C MET A 218 0.35 1.24 -9.43
N HIS A 219 0.70 0.44 -8.42
CA HIS A 219 -0.12 0.19 -7.25
C HIS A 219 0.77 -0.20 -6.09
N ASP A 220 0.63 0.44 -4.94
CA ASP A 220 1.38 0.02 -3.76
C ASP A 220 0.72 -1.17 -3.07
N ALA A 221 1.55 -2.05 -2.55
CA ALA A 221 1.08 -3.28 -1.92
C ALA A 221 0.77 -3.01 -0.46
N THR A 222 -0.50 -2.91 -0.11
CA THR A 222 -1.00 -2.72 1.26
C THR A 222 -1.59 -4.00 1.83
N GLU A 223 -2.79 -3.95 2.45
CA GLU A 223 -3.51 -5.12 2.96
C GLU A 223 -3.75 -6.18 1.89
N GLY A 224 -3.50 -7.44 2.27
CA GLY A 224 -3.51 -8.58 1.35
C GLY A 224 -2.16 -8.82 0.68
N GLY A 225 -1.17 -8.01 0.99
CA GLY A 225 0.22 -8.16 0.58
C GLY A 225 0.44 -8.08 -0.93
N VAL A 226 1.55 -8.66 -1.37
CA VAL A 226 1.95 -8.64 -2.78
C VAL A 226 0.93 -9.33 -3.69
N LEU A 227 0.35 -10.46 -3.25
CA LEU A 227 -0.64 -11.17 -4.06
C LEU A 227 -1.95 -10.39 -4.18
N GLY A 228 -2.33 -9.65 -3.13
CA GLY A 228 -3.46 -8.73 -3.16
C GLY A 228 -3.27 -7.63 -4.20
N ALA A 229 -2.15 -6.93 -4.12
CA ALA A 229 -1.83 -5.83 -5.04
C ALA A 229 -1.76 -6.28 -6.52
N VAL A 230 -1.14 -7.43 -6.80
CA VAL A 230 -1.11 -7.99 -8.17
C VAL A 230 -2.51 -8.35 -8.65
N TRP A 231 -3.35 -8.91 -7.75
CA TRP A 231 -4.74 -9.23 -8.08
C TRP A 231 -5.53 -7.95 -8.40
N GLU A 232 -5.35 -6.89 -7.61
CA GLU A 232 -6.02 -5.59 -7.78
C GLU A 232 -5.62 -4.92 -9.10
N VAL A 233 -4.34 -4.92 -9.46
CA VAL A 233 -3.88 -4.43 -10.79
C VAL A 233 -4.55 -5.18 -11.93
N ALA A 234 -4.63 -6.50 -11.86
CA ALA A 234 -5.27 -7.32 -12.90
C ALA A 234 -6.78 -7.07 -12.95
N GLU A 235 -7.46 -6.99 -11.78
CA GLU A 235 -8.90 -6.70 -11.68
C GLU A 235 -9.23 -5.34 -12.26
N CYS A 236 -8.54 -4.29 -11.81
CA CYS A 236 -8.75 -2.92 -12.27
C CYS A 236 -8.51 -2.75 -13.77
N SER A 237 -7.58 -3.53 -14.33
CA SER A 237 -7.28 -3.53 -15.77
C SER A 237 -8.24 -4.36 -16.59
N GLY A 238 -9.11 -5.17 -15.96
CA GLY A 238 -9.98 -6.12 -16.65
C GLY A 238 -9.19 -7.24 -17.36
N LEU A 239 -8.01 -7.59 -16.84
CA LEU A 239 -7.05 -8.51 -17.45
C LEU A 239 -6.72 -9.69 -16.52
N GLY A 240 -5.91 -10.60 -17.03
CA GLY A 240 -5.31 -11.68 -16.28
C GLY A 240 -3.87 -11.39 -15.85
N VAL A 241 -3.31 -12.28 -15.03
CA VAL A 241 -1.92 -12.24 -14.63
C VAL A 241 -1.39 -13.64 -14.32
N ASP A 242 -0.14 -13.90 -14.69
CA ASP A 242 0.65 -15.04 -14.23
C ASP A 242 1.76 -14.53 -13.32
N VAL A 243 1.77 -14.96 -12.04
CA VAL A 243 2.73 -14.55 -11.01
C VAL A 243 3.77 -15.65 -10.79
N PHE A 244 5.03 -15.34 -10.91
CA PHE A 244 6.17 -16.24 -10.67
C PHE A 244 6.57 -16.17 -9.18
N VAL A 245 5.98 -17.00 -8.34
CA VAL A 245 6.10 -16.90 -6.87
C VAL A 245 7.56 -16.98 -6.41
N GLU A 246 8.38 -17.81 -7.04
CA GLU A 246 9.80 -17.97 -6.70
C GLU A 246 10.64 -16.72 -7.03
N LYS A 247 10.11 -15.81 -7.86
CA LYS A 247 10.78 -14.54 -8.20
C LYS A 247 10.42 -13.40 -7.26
N ILE A 248 9.47 -13.58 -6.36
CA ILE A 248 9.06 -12.54 -5.39
C ILE A 248 10.17 -12.34 -4.35
N PRO A 249 10.81 -11.16 -4.29
CA PRO A 249 11.82 -10.89 -3.30
C PRO A 249 11.23 -10.86 -1.88
N VAL A 250 11.91 -11.50 -0.93
CA VAL A 250 11.52 -11.51 0.48
C VAL A 250 12.75 -11.58 1.36
N LYS A 251 12.77 -10.81 2.46
CA LYS A 251 13.86 -10.83 3.44
C LYS A 251 13.81 -12.08 4.32
N GLU A 252 14.96 -12.53 4.77
CA GLU A 252 15.05 -13.72 5.65
C GLU A 252 14.37 -13.47 7.00
N GLU A 253 14.44 -12.25 7.52
CA GLU A 253 13.74 -11.83 8.73
C GLU A 253 12.22 -12.01 8.58
N THR A 254 11.67 -11.58 7.45
CA THR A 254 10.24 -11.76 7.11
C THR A 254 9.86 -13.24 7.10
N LYS A 255 10.66 -14.09 6.42
CA LYS A 255 10.39 -15.53 6.37
C LYS A 255 10.40 -16.17 7.77
N LYS A 256 11.36 -15.78 8.61
CA LYS A 256 11.47 -16.30 9.98
C LYS A 256 10.29 -15.88 10.86
N ILE A 257 9.92 -14.61 10.81
CA ILE A 257 8.76 -14.07 11.56
C ILE A 257 7.49 -14.77 11.11
N CYS A 258 7.22 -14.82 9.81
CA CYS A 258 6.01 -15.44 9.28
C CYS A 258 5.95 -16.93 9.61
N LYS A 259 7.09 -17.65 9.55
CA LYS A 259 7.17 -19.05 9.97
C LYS A 259 6.89 -19.23 11.46
N ALA A 260 7.43 -18.36 12.32
CA ALA A 260 7.21 -18.42 13.77
C ALA A 260 5.74 -18.18 14.12
N MET A 261 5.06 -17.30 13.38
CA MET A 261 3.66 -16.93 13.60
C MET A 261 2.65 -17.75 12.80
N GLY A 262 3.12 -18.66 11.94
CA GLY A 262 2.25 -19.52 11.13
C GLY A 262 1.46 -18.79 10.04
N ILE A 263 1.98 -17.68 9.51
CA ILE A 263 1.34 -16.85 8.48
C ILE A 263 2.11 -16.86 7.16
N ASP A 264 1.43 -16.47 6.07
CA ASP A 264 2.02 -16.37 4.73
C ASP A 264 2.51 -14.94 4.47
N TYR A 265 3.82 -14.79 4.20
CA TYR A 265 4.42 -13.49 3.86
C TYR A 265 3.92 -12.88 2.54
N LEU A 266 3.38 -13.69 1.63
CA LEU A 266 2.83 -13.20 0.36
C LEU A 266 1.52 -12.44 0.54
N GLY A 267 0.77 -12.77 1.60
CA GLY A 267 -0.47 -12.10 2.00
C GLY A 267 -0.30 -11.10 3.16
N LEU A 268 0.94 -10.87 3.62
CA LEU A 268 1.24 -9.93 4.71
C LEU A 268 1.36 -8.52 4.17
N ILE A 269 0.72 -7.56 4.81
CA ILE A 269 0.76 -6.13 4.47
C ILE A 269 2.17 -5.67 4.10
N SER A 270 2.30 -5.04 2.92
CA SER A 270 3.59 -4.83 2.25
C SER A 270 3.82 -3.37 1.85
N SER A 271 3.23 -2.40 2.55
CA SER A 271 3.45 -0.98 2.25
C SER A 271 4.94 -0.67 2.16
N GLY A 272 5.30 0.15 1.18
CA GLY A 272 6.68 0.34 0.75
C GLY A 272 7.08 -0.50 -0.46
N THR A 273 6.28 -1.50 -0.83
CA THR A 273 6.43 -2.28 -2.06
C THR A 273 5.48 -1.74 -3.12
N MET A 274 5.94 -1.58 -4.34
CA MET A 274 5.12 -1.16 -5.47
C MET A 274 5.05 -2.26 -6.53
N ILE A 275 3.86 -2.49 -7.06
CA ILE A 275 3.59 -3.31 -8.25
C ILE A 275 3.48 -2.37 -9.45
N ILE A 276 4.25 -2.65 -10.49
CA ILE A 276 4.37 -1.81 -11.69
C ILE A 276 4.10 -2.66 -12.92
N ALA A 277 3.26 -2.19 -13.84
CA ALA A 277 3.11 -2.78 -15.16
C ALA A 277 3.84 -1.93 -16.22
N ALA A 278 4.76 -2.54 -16.96
CA ALA A 278 5.54 -1.86 -17.98
C ALA A 278 6.01 -2.81 -19.09
N GLU A 279 6.33 -2.24 -20.24
CA GLU A 279 7.08 -2.93 -21.30
C GLU A 279 8.54 -3.09 -20.87
N ASN A 280 9.18 -4.22 -21.24
CA ASN A 280 10.59 -4.49 -20.95
C ASN A 280 10.92 -4.35 -19.44
N GLY A 281 10.19 -5.07 -18.60
CA GLY A 281 10.26 -4.99 -17.14
C GLY A 281 11.65 -5.26 -16.57
N GLU A 282 12.45 -6.14 -17.16
CA GLU A 282 13.83 -6.40 -16.74
C GLU A 282 14.68 -5.11 -16.80
N LYS A 283 14.54 -4.33 -17.89
CA LYS A 283 15.25 -3.06 -18.03
C LYS A 283 14.81 -1.99 -17.02
N LEU A 284 13.52 -1.98 -16.66
CA LEU A 284 13.03 -1.12 -15.58
C LEU A 284 13.57 -1.58 -14.22
N ALA A 285 13.58 -2.88 -13.96
CA ALA A 285 14.15 -3.45 -12.74
C ALA A 285 15.64 -3.12 -12.59
N GLU A 286 16.43 -3.25 -13.67
CA GLU A 286 17.84 -2.83 -13.70
C GLU A 286 18.00 -1.34 -13.35
N ARG A 287 17.18 -0.48 -13.93
CA ARG A 287 17.22 0.97 -13.67
C ARG A 287 16.87 1.32 -12.21
N LEU A 288 15.91 0.61 -11.62
CA LEU A 288 15.57 0.75 -10.20
C LEU A 288 16.74 0.29 -9.31
N GLN A 289 17.39 -0.82 -9.67
CA GLN A 289 18.55 -1.36 -8.94
C GLN A 289 19.77 -0.43 -9.02
N GLU A 290 20.03 0.22 -10.16
CA GLU A 290 21.07 1.25 -10.30
C GLU A 290 20.87 2.43 -9.34
N GLU A 291 19.63 2.72 -8.97
CA GLU A 291 19.25 3.75 -8.00
C GLU A 291 19.15 3.22 -6.54
N GLY A 292 19.61 1.97 -6.30
CA GLY A 292 19.65 1.33 -4.99
C GLY A 292 18.31 0.75 -4.52
N ILE A 293 17.33 0.60 -5.42
CA ILE A 293 16.02 0.03 -5.12
C ILE A 293 15.99 -1.41 -5.61
N ALA A 294 15.83 -2.37 -4.70
CA ALA A 294 15.62 -3.76 -5.08
C ALA A 294 14.36 -3.87 -5.97
N ALA A 295 14.47 -4.54 -7.09
CA ALA A 295 13.35 -4.74 -8.00
C ALA A 295 13.50 -6.06 -8.77
N ALA A 296 12.38 -6.68 -9.11
CA ALA A 296 12.35 -7.93 -9.88
C ALA A 296 11.10 -8.01 -10.76
N VAL A 297 11.21 -8.65 -11.90
CA VAL A 297 10.04 -9.08 -12.69
C VAL A 297 9.46 -10.32 -12.04
N ILE A 298 8.27 -10.18 -11.48
CA ILE A 298 7.58 -11.22 -10.71
C ILE A 298 6.40 -11.85 -11.47
N GLY A 299 6.10 -11.38 -12.67
CA GLY A 299 4.95 -11.91 -13.41
C GLY A 299 4.78 -11.29 -14.78
N LYS A 300 3.66 -11.65 -15.40
CA LYS A 300 3.25 -11.15 -16.71
C LYS A 300 1.75 -10.92 -16.76
N VAL A 301 1.35 -9.79 -17.32
CA VAL A 301 -0.05 -9.48 -17.58
C VAL A 301 -0.53 -10.32 -18.76
N THR A 302 -1.68 -10.99 -18.62
CA THR A 302 -2.28 -11.88 -19.62
C THR A 302 -3.66 -11.36 -20.03
N GLU A 303 -4.21 -11.90 -21.12
CA GLU A 303 -5.56 -11.52 -21.59
C GLU A 303 -6.66 -11.88 -20.57
N SER A 304 -6.49 -12.99 -19.84
CA SER A 304 -7.50 -13.47 -18.90
C SER A 304 -6.96 -14.51 -17.93
N GLY A 305 -7.67 -14.69 -16.79
CA GLY A 305 -7.32 -15.63 -15.75
C GLY A 305 -6.17 -15.10 -14.87
N ARG A 306 -6.19 -15.45 -13.59
CA ARG A 306 -5.21 -15.01 -12.60
C ARG A 306 -4.62 -16.21 -11.91
N TYR A 307 -3.30 -16.38 -12.02
CA TYR A 307 -2.64 -17.59 -11.57
C TYR A 307 -1.30 -17.28 -10.89
N MET A 308 -0.97 -18.13 -9.93
CA MET A 308 0.37 -18.26 -9.35
C MET A 308 1.06 -19.45 -10.00
N LEU A 309 2.30 -19.26 -10.42
CA LEU A 309 3.19 -20.31 -10.90
C LEU A 309 4.13 -20.69 -9.76
N VAL A 310 4.00 -21.92 -9.25
CA VAL A 310 4.75 -22.45 -8.11
C VAL A 310 5.28 -23.83 -8.49
N ASN A 311 6.60 -24.04 -8.54
CA ASN A 311 7.21 -25.32 -8.90
C ASN A 311 6.55 -25.98 -10.11
N ASP A 312 6.42 -25.26 -11.22
CA ASP A 312 5.76 -25.67 -12.47
C ASP A 312 4.24 -25.94 -12.37
N MET A 313 3.63 -25.74 -11.21
CA MET A 313 2.18 -25.80 -11.03
C MET A 313 1.56 -24.42 -11.27
N ARG A 314 0.41 -24.42 -11.92
CA ARG A 314 -0.39 -23.22 -12.14
C ARG A 314 -1.62 -23.26 -11.23
N LEU A 315 -1.58 -22.47 -10.16
CA LEU A 315 -2.61 -22.38 -9.12
C LEU A 315 -3.44 -21.11 -9.29
N PRO A 316 -4.76 -21.13 -9.06
CA PRO A 316 -5.55 -19.91 -9.11
C PRO A 316 -5.05 -18.86 -8.11
N LEU A 317 -4.88 -17.62 -8.55
CA LEU A 317 -4.68 -16.46 -7.71
C LEU A 317 -6.07 -15.92 -7.32
N ALA A 318 -6.48 -16.23 -6.11
CA ALA A 318 -7.72 -15.70 -5.55
C ALA A 318 -7.45 -14.34 -4.86
N GLN A 319 -8.49 -13.51 -4.78
CA GLN A 319 -8.42 -12.32 -3.97
C GLN A 319 -8.20 -12.69 -2.50
N PRO A 320 -7.26 -12.06 -1.79
CA PRO A 320 -7.11 -12.24 -0.35
C PRO A 320 -8.38 -11.86 0.40
N LYS A 321 -8.79 -12.69 1.35
CA LYS A 321 -10.00 -12.44 2.18
C LYS A 321 -9.70 -11.56 3.39
N SER A 322 -8.46 -11.57 3.86
CA SER A 322 -7.95 -10.85 5.02
C SER A 322 -6.44 -10.73 4.89
N ASP A 323 -5.86 -9.77 5.57
CA ASP A 323 -4.40 -9.66 5.67
C ASP A 323 -3.86 -10.69 6.67
N ALA A 324 -2.70 -11.26 6.36
CA ALA A 324 -2.02 -12.23 7.22
C ALA A 324 -1.64 -11.63 8.59
N LEU A 325 -1.50 -10.30 8.69
CA LEU A 325 -1.21 -9.60 9.94
C LEU A 325 -2.26 -9.91 11.04
N TYR A 326 -3.54 -9.98 10.66
CA TYR A 326 -4.63 -10.24 11.62
C TYR A 326 -4.70 -11.69 12.09
N GLU A 327 -4.00 -12.59 11.41
CA GLU A 327 -3.91 -14.03 11.75
C GLU A 327 -2.68 -14.35 12.61
N ALA A 328 -1.73 -13.39 12.73
CA ALA A 328 -0.45 -13.57 13.41
C ALA A 328 -0.65 -13.91 14.90
N LYS A 329 0.01 -14.97 15.36
CA LYS A 329 0.01 -15.44 16.76
C LYS A 329 1.36 -16.05 17.08
N LEU A 330 1.86 -15.79 18.29
CA LEU A 330 3.02 -16.46 18.89
C LEU A 330 2.59 -17.35 20.05
#